data_6827007d177609d50e5e49c35715a570
#
_entry.id   6827007d177609d50e5e49c35715a570
#
_cell.length_a   1.000
_cell.length_b   1.000
_cell.length_c   1.000
_cell.angle_alpha   90.00
_cell.angle_beta   90.00
_cell.angle_gamma   90.00
#
_symmetry.space_group_name_H-M   'P 1'
#
loop_
_entity.id
_entity.type
_entity.pdbx_description
1 polymer ?
#
loop_
_entity_poly.entity_id
_entity_poly.type
_entity_poly.pdbx_seq_one_letter_code
_entity_poly.pdbx_strand_id
1 'polypeptide(L)'
;MAVIDADAHVVETERTWEFIPDAEASFRPEVVVPKAGGGREYWMVEGRTFAKNSNIGLNTPDEAREMSDIDARLDHMDELGVDTHVLYPTIFLRPLTRRPDAEVALCKGYNRWLADIWKKGRGRLRWVVVPPVMSMDKAIEELHFGKENGACGVYMRSLDGDQRLSNTYNFPIYQEAAKLDLPICVHASTGNFDMYDIFSQDSGFAQFKLPVVGAF
;
A
#
# COMPACT_ATOMS: atom_id res chain seq x y z
N MET A 1 28.06 6.96 5.57
CA MET A 1 27.12 7.24 4.44
C MET A 1 25.79 6.73 4.89
N ALA A 2 24.71 7.50 4.78
CA ALA A 2 23.38 7.06 5.21
C ALA A 2 22.93 5.88 4.34
N VAL A 3 22.35 4.85 4.97
CA VAL A 3 21.78 3.68 4.33
C VAL A 3 20.25 3.86 4.26
N ILE A 4 19.70 3.81 3.06
CA ILE A 4 18.27 3.97 2.82
C ILE A 4 17.71 2.67 2.23
N ASP A 5 16.75 2.09 2.91
CA ASP A 5 15.90 1.05 2.33
C ASP A 5 14.73 1.75 1.61
N ALA A 6 14.79 1.73 0.29
CA ALA A 6 13.83 2.42 -0.57
C ALA A 6 12.62 1.53 -0.98
N ASP A 7 12.49 0.36 -0.39
CA ASP A 7 11.42 -0.62 -0.68
C ASP A 7 10.97 -1.36 0.59
N ALA A 8 10.89 -0.62 1.70
CA ALA A 8 10.48 -1.16 2.98
C ALA A 8 8.95 -1.26 3.06
N HIS A 9 8.44 -2.49 3.24
CA HIS A 9 7.00 -2.70 3.36
C HIS A 9 6.48 -2.54 4.80
N VAL A 10 5.18 -2.20 4.88
CA VAL A 10 4.37 -2.32 6.10
C VAL A 10 3.33 -3.42 5.90
N VAL A 11 2.85 -4.01 6.99
CA VAL A 11 1.69 -4.91 6.99
C VAL A 11 0.51 -4.17 7.59
N GLU A 12 -0.54 -3.99 6.80
CA GLU A 12 -1.75 -3.36 7.26
C GLU A 12 -2.48 -4.25 8.28
N THR A 13 -3.08 -3.61 9.27
CA THR A 13 -3.88 -4.24 10.33
C THR A 13 -5.25 -3.57 10.41
N GLU A 14 -6.14 -4.07 11.27
CA GLU A 14 -7.42 -3.42 11.52
C GLU A 14 -7.25 -1.95 11.95
N ARG A 15 -6.16 -1.63 12.66
CA ARG A 15 -5.80 -0.26 13.06
C ARG A 15 -5.58 0.68 11.87
N THR A 16 -5.09 0.17 10.74
CA THR A 16 -4.94 0.96 9.52
C THR A 16 -6.28 1.53 9.07
N TRP A 17 -7.34 0.75 9.24
CA TRP A 17 -8.69 1.09 8.75
C TRP A 17 -9.51 1.91 9.74
N GLU A 18 -9.05 2.08 10.98
CA GLU A 18 -9.63 3.03 11.94
C GLU A 18 -9.52 4.49 11.44
N PHE A 19 -8.58 4.75 10.53
CA PHE A 19 -8.42 6.06 9.86
C PHE A 19 -9.46 6.32 8.75
N ILE A 20 -10.29 5.35 8.40
CA ILE A 20 -11.48 5.56 7.57
C ILE A 20 -12.59 6.11 8.48
N PRO A 21 -13.20 7.27 8.16
CA PRO A 21 -14.26 7.86 8.98
C PRO A 21 -15.45 6.91 9.19
N ASP A 22 -16.17 7.06 10.31
CA ASP A 22 -17.32 6.21 10.63
C ASP A 22 -18.47 6.30 9.60
N ALA A 23 -18.60 7.44 8.94
CA ALA A 23 -19.56 7.61 7.84
C ALA A 23 -19.25 6.72 6.63
N GLU A 24 -18.01 6.24 6.50
CA GLU A 24 -17.50 5.39 5.44
C GLU A 24 -17.09 4.00 5.97
N ALA A 25 -17.50 3.64 7.20
CA ALA A 25 -17.09 2.40 7.88
C ALA A 25 -17.44 1.12 7.10
N SER A 26 -18.44 1.16 6.23
CA SER A 26 -18.79 0.04 5.34
C SER A 26 -17.69 -0.34 4.34
N PHE A 27 -16.71 0.52 4.13
CA PHE A 27 -15.54 0.24 3.26
C PHE A 27 -14.33 -0.31 4.03
N ARG A 28 -14.39 -0.36 5.36
CA ARG A 28 -13.28 -0.90 6.17
C ARG A 28 -13.08 -2.39 5.86
N PRO A 29 -11.86 -2.81 5.49
CA PRO A 29 -11.52 -4.22 5.38
C PRO A 29 -11.69 -4.95 6.72
N GLU A 30 -12.22 -6.15 6.67
CA GLU A 30 -12.39 -7.02 7.84
C GLU A 30 -11.44 -8.22 7.75
N VAL A 31 -10.92 -8.66 8.88
CA VAL A 31 -10.13 -9.91 8.93
C VAL A 31 -11.07 -11.09 9.05
N VAL A 32 -10.90 -12.08 8.17
CA VAL A 32 -11.64 -13.34 8.19
C VAL A 32 -10.69 -14.53 8.27
N VAL A 33 -11.06 -15.52 9.07
CA VAL A 33 -10.33 -16.78 9.21
C VAL A 33 -11.25 -17.92 8.75
N PRO A 34 -11.04 -18.48 7.54
CA PRO A 34 -11.84 -19.59 7.05
C PRO A 34 -11.69 -20.83 7.92
N LYS A 35 -12.78 -21.50 8.26
CA LYS A 35 -12.77 -22.74 9.08
C LYS A 35 -11.86 -23.84 8.54
N ALA A 36 -11.72 -23.94 7.22
CA ALA A 36 -10.87 -24.93 6.54
C ALA A 36 -9.44 -24.43 6.25
N GLY A 37 -9.08 -23.21 6.64
CA GLY A 37 -7.85 -22.54 6.18
C GLY A 37 -6.63 -22.70 7.08
N GLY A 38 -6.64 -23.59 8.08
CA GLY A 38 -5.47 -23.81 8.95
C GLY A 38 -5.04 -22.57 9.73
N GLY A 39 -5.99 -21.67 10.08
CA GLY A 39 -5.73 -20.47 10.87
C GLY A 39 -5.19 -19.27 10.06
N ARG A 40 -5.12 -19.37 8.73
CA ARG A 40 -4.67 -18.25 7.89
C ARG A 40 -5.69 -17.12 7.89
N GLU A 41 -5.19 -15.90 8.05
CA GLU A 41 -5.98 -14.69 7.99
C GLU A 41 -6.08 -14.14 6.56
N TYR A 42 -7.24 -13.60 6.25
CA TYR A 42 -7.50 -12.94 4.98
C TYR A 42 -8.21 -11.61 5.25
N TRP A 43 -7.92 -10.64 4.41
CA TRP A 43 -8.74 -9.43 4.30
C TRP A 43 -9.99 -9.72 3.50
N MET A 44 -11.14 -9.37 4.04
CA MET A 44 -12.41 -9.28 3.30
C MET A 44 -12.62 -7.82 2.90
N VAL A 45 -12.65 -7.54 1.60
CA VAL A 45 -12.92 -6.22 1.03
C VAL A 45 -14.04 -6.37 0.01
N GLU A 46 -15.19 -5.79 0.26
CA GLU A 46 -16.36 -5.83 -0.63
C GLU A 46 -16.71 -7.24 -1.16
N GLY A 47 -16.70 -8.22 -0.28
CA GLY A 47 -17.02 -9.61 -0.63
C GLY A 47 -15.89 -10.40 -1.29
N ARG A 48 -14.70 -9.81 -1.47
CA ARG A 48 -13.50 -10.48 -1.97
C ARG A 48 -12.52 -10.74 -0.83
N THR A 49 -11.80 -11.85 -0.90
CA THR A 49 -10.78 -12.21 0.08
C THR A 49 -9.38 -12.05 -0.50
N PHE A 50 -8.49 -11.46 0.30
CA PHE A 50 -7.08 -11.27 -0.03
C PHE A 50 -6.21 -11.83 1.10
N ALA A 51 -5.16 -12.58 0.78
CA ALA A 51 -4.25 -13.09 1.80
C ALA A 51 -3.64 -11.94 2.61
N LYS A 52 -3.67 -12.03 3.94
CA LYS A 52 -2.98 -11.12 4.86
C LYS A 52 -1.51 -11.58 5.00
N ASN A 53 -0.61 -10.65 5.17
CA ASN A 53 0.81 -10.91 5.51
C ASN A 53 1.65 -11.65 4.45
N SER A 54 1.48 -11.35 3.17
CA SER A 54 2.12 -12.15 2.13
C SER A 54 3.49 -11.66 1.64
N ASN A 55 4.03 -10.52 2.12
CA ASN A 55 5.16 -9.88 1.43
C ASN A 55 6.32 -9.41 2.32
N ILE A 56 6.35 -9.75 3.59
CA ILE A 56 7.44 -9.35 4.51
C ILE A 56 8.11 -10.59 5.08
N GLY A 57 9.45 -10.55 5.20
CA GLY A 57 10.24 -11.64 5.74
C GLY A 57 9.83 -12.02 7.16
N LEU A 58 9.82 -13.33 7.44
CA LEU A 58 9.41 -13.88 8.75
C LEU A 58 10.32 -13.47 9.90
N ASN A 59 11.51 -12.93 9.59
CA ASN A 59 12.48 -12.49 10.60
C ASN A 59 12.21 -11.05 11.11
N THR A 60 11.29 -10.31 10.47
CA THR A 60 10.89 -9.00 10.97
C THR A 60 9.87 -9.18 12.09
N PRO A 61 10.09 -8.62 13.29
CA PRO A 61 9.12 -8.68 14.39
C PRO A 61 7.73 -8.19 13.96
N ASP A 62 6.68 -8.83 14.47
CA ASP A 62 5.30 -8.50 14.09
C ASP A 62 4.98 -7.04 14.38
N GLU A 63 5.37 -6.55 15.57
CA GLU A 63 5.14 -5.18 16.01
C GLU A 63 5.83 -4.16 15.07
N ALA A 64 7.01 -4.51 14.58
CA ALA A 64 7.78 -3.66 13.67
C ALA A 64 7.16 -3.62 12.26
N ARG A 65 6.75 -4.78 11.71
CA ARG A 65 6.15 -4.82 10.36
C ARG A 65 4.73 -4.28 10.30
N GLU A 66 3.96 -4.46 11.37
CA GLU A 66 2.58 -4.00 11.51
C GLU A 66 2.49 -2.54 12.00
N MET A 67 3.63 -1.94 12.33
CA MET A 67 3.73 -0.58 12.87
C MET A 67 2.86 -0.38 14.12
N SER A 68 2.61 -1.44 14.86
CA SER A 68 1.88 -1.38 16.13
C SER A 68 2.76 -0.81 17.24
N ASP A 69 4.08 -0.95 17.12
CA ASP A 69 5.11 -0.29 17.92
C ASP A 69 6.16 0.35 17.00
N ILE A 70 6.20 1.68 16.98
CA ILE A 70 7.14 2.44 16.14
C ILE A 70 8.57 2.31 16.66
N ASP A 71 8.77 2.22 17.97
CA ASP A 71 10.10 2.07 18.54
C ASP A 71 10.69 0.70 18.17
N ALA A 72 9.89 -0.38 18.21
CA ALA A 72 10.30 -1.69 17.71
C ALA A 72 10.73 -1.67 16.23
N ARG A 73 10.06 -0.86 15.39
CA ARG A 73 10.50 -0.68 13.99
C ARG A 73 11.83 0.03 13.90
N LEU A 74 12.05 1.08 14.69
CA LEU A 74 13.28 1.86 14.69
C LEU A 74 14.45 1.03 15.25
N ASP A 75 14.23 0.25 16.31
CA ASP A 75 15.23 -0.66 16.87
C ASP A 75 15.64 -1.75 15.86
N HIS A 76 14.67 -2.32 15.14
CA HIS A 76 14.96 -3.29 14.07
C HIS A 76 15.74 -2.66 12.91
N MET A 77 15.48 -1.38 12.57
CA MET A 77 16.31 -0.65 11.61
C MET A 77 17.75 -0.48 12.09
N ASP A 78 17.95 -0.23 13.40
CA ASP A 78 19.29 -0.11 14.00
C ASP A 78 20.03 -1.45 13.93
N GLU A 79 19.37 -2.58 14.22
CA GLU A 79 19.92 -3.93 14.07
C GLU A 79 20.37 -4.23 12.64
N LEU A 80 19.61 -3.75 11.63
CA LEU A 80 19.92 -3.91 10.22
C LEU A 80 20.93 -2.89 9.69
N GLY A 81 21.29 -1.86 10.47
CA GLY A 81 22.16 -0.76 10.04
C GLY A 81 21.53 0.14 8.98
N VAL A 82 20.21 0.30 9.00
CA VAL A 82 19.43 1.13 8.05
C VAL A 82 19.02 2.43 8.72
N ASP A 83 19.40 3.56 8.12
CA ASP A 83 19.10 4.89 8.67
C ASP A 83 17.68 5.36 8.34
N THR A 84 17.17 5.03 7.16
CA THR A 84 15.85 5.50 6.68
C THR A 84 15.13 4.40 5.94
N HIS A 85 13.85 4.22 6.25
CA HIS A 85 12.91 3.42 5.45
C HIS A 85 12.00 4.31 4.61
N VAL A 86 11.78 3.92 3.35
CA VAL A 86 10.67 4.40 2.52
C VAL A 86 9.59 3.32 2.53
N LEU A 87 8.46 3.60 3.19
CA LEU A 87 7.41 2.64 3.46
C LEU A 87 6.45 2.50 2.28
N TYR A 88 6.26 1.25 1.84
CA TYR A 88 5.34 0.85 0.78
C TYR A 88 4.19 0.00 1.33
N PRO A 89 3.02 0.04 0.66
CA PRO A 89 1.89 -0.81 1.04
C PRO A 89 2.14 -2.28 0.71
N THR A 90 1.55 -3.17 1.49
CA THR A 90 1.46 -4.60 1.14
C THR A 90 0.12 -4.93 0.49
N ILE A 91 -1.00 -4.44 1.05
CA ILE A 91 -2.32 -4.76 0.53
C ILE A 91 -2.56 -4.14 -0.86
N PHE A 92 -2.04 -2.93 -1.10
CA PHE A 92 -2.22 -2.21 -2.38
C PHE A 92 -1.31 -2.69 -3.51
N LEU A 93 -0.52 -3.75 -3.32
CA LEU A 93 0.17 -4.44 -4.42
C LEU A 93 -0.81 -5.05 -5.43
N ARG A 94 -2.08 -5.04 -5.13
CA ARG A 94 -3.19 -5.53 -5.96
C ARG A 94 -4.36 -4.54 -5.90
N PRO A 95 -5.29 -4.56 -6.86
CA PRO A 95 -6.51 -3.79 -6.76
C PRO A 95 -7.38 -4.39 -5.65
N LEU A 96 -8.03 -3.56 -4.85
CA LEU A 96 -8.86 -3.99 -3.73
C LEU A 96 -10.36 -3.92 -4.05
N THR A 97 -10.74 -3.01 -4.92
CA THR A 97 -12.14 -2.75 -5.28
C THR A 97 -12.25 -2.31 -6.75
N ARG A 98 -13.44 -2.44 -7.32
CA ARG A 98 -13.82 -1.86 -8.62
C ARG A 98 -14.67 -0.59 -8.45
N ARG A 99 -14.89 -0.16 -7.23
CA ARG A 99 -15.71 1.01 -6.88
C ARG A 99 -14.84 2.21 -6.56
N PRO A 100 -15.02 3.34 -7.27
CA PRO A 100 -14.23 4.55 -7.04
C PRO A 100 -14.39 5.12 -5.61
N ASP A 101 -15.60 5.09 -5.05
CA ASP A 101 -15.86 5.56 -3.69
C ASP A 101 -15.15 4.72 -2.60
N ALA A 102 -15.17 3.40 -2.76
CA ALA A 102 -14.44 2.49 -1.89
C ALA A 102 -12.92 2.67 -2.02
N GLU A 103 -12.39 2.82 -3.25
CA GLU A 103 -10.97 3.10 -3.45
C GLU A 103 -10.54 4.39 -2.75
N VAL A 104 -11.35 5.45 -2.88
CA VAL A 104 -11.09 6.73 -2.20
C VAL A 104 -11.01 6.54 -0.68
N ALA A 105 -11.97 5.84 -0.08
CA ALA A 105 -11.98 5.59 1.36
C ALA A 105 -10.76 4.79 1.81
N LEU A 106 -10.42 3.72 1.10
CA LEU A 106 -9.27 2.85 1.40
C LEU A 106 -7.93 3.61 1.28
N CYS A 107 -7.71 4.33 0.17
CA CYS A 107 -6.48 5.10 -0.02
C CYS A 107 -6.36 6.21 1.03
N LYS A 108 -7.43 6.94 1.31
CA LYS A 108 -7.45 7.97 2.36
C LYS A 108 -7.12 7.38 3.72
N GLY A 109 -7.76 6.31 4.13
CA GLY A 109 -7.48 5.64 5.41
C GLY A 109 -6.01 5.26 5.54
N TYR A 110 -5.47 4.57 4.54
CA TYR A 110 -4.07 4.19 4.49
C TYR A 110 -3.11 5.39 4.57
N ASN A 111 -3.33 6.41 3.76
CA ASN A 111 -2.46 7.60 3.74
C ASN A 111 -2.47 8.34 5.08
N ARG A 112 -3.61 8.42 5.78
CA ARG A 112 -3.70 9.03 7.13
C ARG A 112 -2.96 8.20 8.16
N TRP A 113 -3.05 6.88 8.08
CA TRP A 113 -2.30 5.98 8.93
C TRP A 113 -0.78 6.18 8.74
N LEU A 114 -0.28 6.22 7.50
CA LEU A 114 1.16 6.46 7.25
C LEU A 114 1.61 7.86 7.66
N ALA A 115 0.76 8.86 7.53
CA ALA A 115 1.03 10.20 8.03
C ALA A 115 1.20 10.22 9.57
N ASP A 116 0.41 9.42 10.30
CA ASP A 116 0.54 9.27 11.75
C ASP A 116 1.85 8.55 12.13
N ILE A 117 2.21 7.49 11.41
CA ILE A 117 3.48 6.78 11.57
C ILE A 117 4.67 7.71 11.30
N TRP A 118 4.63 8.50 10.21
CA TRP A 118 5.68 9.45 9.90
C TRP A 118 5.93 10.46 11.02
N LYS A 119 4.87 11.00 11.62
CA LYS A 119 4.99 11.95 12.74
C LYS A 119 5.73 11.36 13.95
N LYS A 120 5.58 10.05 14.17
CA LYS A 120 6.20 9.30 15.27
C LYS A 120 7.59 8.74 14.90
N GLY A 121 7.91 8.68 13.61
CA GLY A 121 9.07 7.97 13.05
C GLY A 121 10.41 8.68 13.18
N ARG A 122 10.50 9.77 13.97
CA ARG A 122 11.75 10.49 14.29
C ARG A 122 12.57 10.92 13.04
N GLY A 123 11.88 11.17 11.92
CA GLY A 123 12.51 11.54 10.63
C GLY A 123 13.08 10.37 9.84
N ARG A 124 13.07 9.15 10.38
CA ARG A 124 13.63 7.94 9.76
C ARG A 124 12.61 7.14 8.95
N LEU A 125 11.31 7.33 9.19
CA LEU A 125 10.23 6.67 8.45
C LEU A 125 9.66 7.67 7.44
N ARG A 126 9.87 7.40 6.16
CA ARG A 126 9.28 8.12 5.02
C ARG A 126 8.27 7.17 4.36
N TRP A 127 7.41 7.69 3.50
CA TRP A 127 6.37 6.88 2.89
C TRP A 127 6.00 7.38 1.51
N VAL A 128 5.36 6.54 0.73
CA VAL A 128 4.81 6.87 -0.59
C VAL A 128 3.30 7.00 -0.50
N VAL A 129 2.75 8.10 -1.05
CA VAL A 129 1.30 8.31 -1.08
C VAL A 129 0.66 7.37 -2.08
N VAL A 130 -0.44 6.73 -1.69
CA VAL A 130 -1.25 5.85 -2.56
C VAL A 130 -2.43 6.66 -3.10
N PRO A 131 -2.42 7.05 -4.39
CA PRO A 131 -3.51 7.82 -4.97
C PRO A 131 -4.69 6.91 -5.33
N PRO A 132 -5.96 7.34 -5.10
CA PRO A 132 -7.14 6.66 -5.62
C PRO A 132 -7.32 6.94 -7.12
N VAL A 133 -6.70 6.12 -7.96
CA VAL A 133 -6.56 6.39 -9.41
C VAL A 133 -7.88 6.34 -10.18
N MET A 134 -8.93 5.72 -9.66
CA MET A 134 -10.26 5.76 -10.26
C MET A 134 -10.98 7.10 -10.09
N SER A 135 -10.46 8.00 -9.24
CA SER A 135 -11.04 9.31 -8.94
C SER A 135 -9.96 10.38 -9.01
N MET A 136 -9.68 10.90 -10.20
CA MET A 136 -8.54 11.79 -10.47
C MET A 136 -8.48 13.00 -9.53
N ASP A 137 -9.61 13.69 -9.30
CA ASP A 137 -9.65 14.84 -8.37
C ASP A 137 -9.22 14.44 -6.96
N LYS A 138 -9.66 13.25 -6.50
CA LYS A 138 -9.28 12.72 -5.19
C LYS A 138 -7.83 12.23 -5.16
N ALA A 139 -7.32 11.73 -6.26
CA ALA A 139 -5.91 11.40 -6.38
C ALA A 139 -5.04 12.66 -6.20
N ILE A 140 -5.38 13.76 -6.86
CA ILE A 140 -4.66 15.04 -6.71
C ILE A 140 -4.74 15.57 -5.26
N GLU A 141 -5.94 15.53 -4.62
CA GLU A 141 -6.08 15.89 -3.20
C GLU A 141 -5.13 15.07 -2.31
N GLU A 142 -5.00 13.77 -2.57
CA GLU A 142 -4.13 12.89 -1.78
C GLU A 142 -2.64 13.17 -2.01
N LEU A 143 -2.22 13.59 -3.20
CA LEU A 143 -0.84 14.01 -3.44
C LEU A 143 -0.49 15.22 -2.57
N HIS A 144 -1.35 16.24 -2.51
CA HIS A 144 -1.17 17.40 -1.64
C HIS A 144 -1.11 16.99 -0.17
N PHE A 145 -2.09 16.19 0.28
CA PHE A 145 -2.06 15.67 1.65
C PHE A 145 -0.76 14.93 1.94
N GLY A 146 -0.31 14.06 1.03
CA GLY A 146 0.94 13.31 1.18
C GLY A 146 2.15 14.22 1.33
N LYS A 147 2.28 15.23 0.47
CA LYS A 147 3.37 16.21 0.53
C LYS A 147 3.42 16.95 1.87
N GLU A 148 2.27 17.41 2.35
CA GLU A 148 2.14 18.14 3.63
C GLU A 148 2.44 17.24 4.84
N ASN A 149 2.29 15.93 4.70
CA ASN A 149 2.44 14.94 5.77
C ASN A 149 3.63 13.98 5.56
N GLY A 150 4.68 14.43 4.86
CA GLY A 150 5.98 13.78 4.83
C GLY A 150 6.11 12.62 3.84
N ALA A 151 5.16 12.43 2.93
CA ALA A 151 5.37 11.53 1.80
C ALA A 151 6.56 11.99 0.96
N CYS A 152 7.36 11.06 0.48
CA CYS A 152 8.54 11.32 -0.34
C CYS A 152 8.39 10.82 -1.78
N GLY A 153 7.24 10.31 -2.17
CA GLY A 153 6.95 9.86 -3.52
C GLY A 153 5.49 9.47 -3.69
N VAL A 154 5.11 9.17 -4.93
CA VAL A 154 3.76 8.72 -5.32
C VAL A 154 3.84 7.27 -5.75
N TYR A 155 3.14 6.39 -5.05
CA TYR A 155 3.02 4.98 -5.39
C TYR A 155 2.19 4.81 -6.66
N MET A 156 2.72 4.05 -7.63
CA MET A 156 1.96 3.63 -8.81
C MET A 156 2.20 2.15 -9.08
N ARG A 157 1.14 1.44 -9.41
CA ARG A 157 1.25 0.08 -9.97
C ARG A 157 1.69 0.16 -11.43
N SER A 158 2.38 -0.84 -11.91
CA SER A 158 2.82 -0.93 -13.33
C SER A 158 1.62 -0.95 -14.30
N LEU A 159 0.49 -1.47 -13.85
CA LEU A 159 -0.79 -1.51 -14.55
C LEU A 159 -1.90 -1.25 -13.52
N ASP A 160 -2.88 -0.42 -13.84
CA ASP A 160 -4.05 -0.17 -13.00
C ASP A 160 -5.33 -0.31 -13.80
N GLY A 161 -6.14 -1.32 -13.50
CA GLY A 161 -7.23 -1.73 -14.38
C GLY A 161 -6.67 -2.07 -15.77
N ASP A 162 -7.17 -1.40 -16.79
CA ASP A 162 -6.67 -1.51 -18.18
C ASP A 162 -5.71 -0.38 -18.55
N GLN A 163 -5.30 0.43 -17.56
CA GLN A 163 -4.49 1.62 -17.77
C GLN A 163 -3.01 1.32 -17.59
N ARG A 164 -2.23 1.49 -18.66
CA ARG A 164 -0.77 1.51 -18.58
C ARG A 164 -0.29 2.82 -17.94
N LEU A 165 0.89 2.83 -17.37
CA LEU A 165 1.51 4.06 -16.84
C LEU A 165 1.59 5.18 -17.90
N SER A 166 1.83 4.82 -19.17
CA SER A 166 1.89 5.78 -20.29
C SER A 166 0.52 6.30 -20.75
N ASN A 167 -0.59 5.84 -20.18
CA ASN A 167 -1.91 6.34 -20.55
C ASN A 167 -2.06 7.81 -20.15
N THR A 168 -2.60 8.63 -21.05
CA THR A 168 -2.81 10.07 -20.81
C THR A 168 -3.75 10.36 -19.64
N TYR A 169 -4.57 9.40 -19.25
CA TYR A 169 -5.38 9.48 -18.04
C TYR A 169 -4.56 9.75 -16.78
N ASN A 170 -3.34 9.21 -16.70
CA ASN A 170 -2.46 9.37 -15.54
C ASN A 170 -1.66 10.68 -15.55
N PHE A 171 -1.66 11.43 -16.66
CA PHE A 171 -0.85 12.63 -16.79
C PHE A 171 -1.13 13.71 -15.73
N PRO A 172 -2.37 13.94 -15.26
CA PRO A 172 -2.62 14.88 -14.17
C PRO A 172 -1.85 14.52 -12.89
N ILE A 173 -1.76 13.21 -12.53
CA ILE A 173 -0.96 12.75 -11.39
C ILE A 173 0.51 13.11 -11.59
N TYR A 174 1.08 12.84 -12.78
CA TYR A 174 2.48 13.12 -13.06
C TYR A 174 2.79 14.61 -13.05
N GLN A 175 1.89 15.43 -13.61
CA GLN A 175 2.04 16.88 -13.61
C GLN A 175 2.01 17.44 -12.19
N GLU A 176 1.08 16.97 -11.36
CA GLU A 176 0.97 17.44 -9.98
C GLU A 176 2.12 16.94 -9.12
N ALA A 177 2.50 15.67 -9.25
CA ALA A 177 3.68 15.12 -8.57
C ALA A 177 4.95 15.92 -8.88
N ALA A 178 5.14 16.32 -10.16
CA ALA A 178 6.28 17.15 -10.57
C ALA A 178 6.26 18.54 -9.90
N LYS A 179 5.08 19.19 -9.80
CA LYS A 179 4.95 20.49 -9.10
C LYS A 179 5.24 20.36 -7.60
N LEU A 180 4.85 19.23 -7.01
CA LEU A 180 5.05 18.95 -5.59
C LEU A 180 6.45 18.40 -5.28
N ASP A 181 7.31 18.21 -6.28
CA ASP A 181 8.61 17.55 -6.14
C ASP A 181 8.46 16.18 -5.45
N LEU A 182 7.58 15.35 -5.99
CA LEU A 182 7.35 13.96 -5.58
C LEU A 182 7.68 13.03 -6.76
N PRO A 183 8.68 12.15 -6.66
CA PRO A 183 8.97 11.14 -7.67
C PRO A 183 7.82 10.14 -7.79
N ILE A 184 7.62 9.62 -8.99
CA ILE A 184 6.72 8.48 -9.24
C ILE A 184 7.46 7.20 -8.88
N CYS A 185 6.93 6.48 -7.91
CA CYS A 185 7.48 5.25 -7.37
C CYS A 185 6.71 4.05 -7.93
N VAL A 186 7.23 3.48 -9.03
CA VAL A 186 6.60 2.32 -9.67
C VAL A 186 7.00 1.06 -8.96
N HIS A 187 6.02 0.34 -8.41
CA HIS A 187 6.25 -0.93 -7.73
C HIS A 187 5.75 -2.11 -8.55
N ALA A 188 6.49 -3.23 -8.53
CA ALA A 188 6.05 -4.50 -9.09
C ALA A 188 4.75 -4.96 -8.42
N SER A 189 3.66 -4.99 -9.19
CA SER A 189 2.32 -5.19 -8.65
C SER A 189 1.35 -5.58 -9.77
N THR A 190 0.21 -6.14 -9.40
CA THR A 190 -0.87 -6.44 -10.33
C THR A 190 -2.03 -5.49 -10.08
N GLY A 191 -2.23 -4.54 -10.96
CA GLY A 191 -3.33 -3.59 -10.88
C GLY A 191 -4.63 -4.04 -11.57
N ASN A 192 -4.67 -5.24 -12.16
CA ASN A 192 -5.82 -5.75 -12.90
C ASN A 192 -6.45 -6.96 -12.20
N PHE A 193 -7.75 -6.89 -11.90
CA PHE A 193 -8.47 -7.94 -11.20
C PHE A 193 -8.56 -9.25 -12.01
N ASP A 194 -8.77 -9.16 -13.31
CA ASP A 194 -8.97 -10.35 -14.13
C ASP A 194 -7.66 -11.13 -14.24
N MET A 195 -6.54 -10.43 -14.38
CA MET A 195 -5.21 -11.04 -14.29
C MET A 195 -4.98 -11.65 -12.91
N TYR A 196 -5.32 -10.92 -11.84
CA TYR A 196 -5.17 -11.44 -10.48
C TYR A 196 -5.99 -12.72 -10.29
N ASP A 197 -7.25 -12.74 -10.72
CA ASP A 197 -8.15 -13.88 -10.57
C ASP A 197 -7.67 -15.11 -11.37
N ILE A 198 -7.17 -14.90 -12.59
CA ILE A 198 -6.61 -15.98 -13.42
C ILE A 198 -5.41 -16.65 -12.73
N PHE A 199 -4.48 -15.84 -12.23
CA PHE A 199 -3.24 -16.37 -11.65
C PHE A 199 -3.38 -16.80 -10.19
N SER A 200 -4.36 -16.30 -9.45
CA SER A 200 -4.59 -16.70 -8.05
C SER A 200 -5.20 -18.10 -7.91
N GLN A 201 -5.75 -18.65 -8.99
CA GLN A 201 -6.28 -20.03 -9.03
C GLN A 201 -5.17 -21.08 -8.95
N ASP A 202 -3.95 -20.75 -9.34
CA ASP A 202 -2.78 -21.62 -9.22
C ASP A 202 -2.13 -21.44 -7.85
N SER A 203 -2.56 -22.23 -6.87
CA SER A 203 -1.96 -22.45 -5.54
C SER A 203 -0.77 -21.59 -5.10
N GLY A 204 -0.89 -20.93 -3.96
CA GLY A 204 0.14 -20.55 -2.97
C GLY A 204 1.30 -19.62 -3.35
N PHE A 205 1.73 -19.56 -4.60
CA PHE A 205 2.86 -18.73 -5.08
C PHE A 205 2.47 -17.72 -6.15
N ALA A 206 1.20 -17.46 -6.32
CA ALA A 206 0.67 -16.53 -7.32
C ALA A 206 1.27 -15.10 -7.19
N GLN A 207 1.56 -14.67 -5.98
CA GLN A 207 2.13 -13.35 -5.73
C GLN A 207 3.51 -13.11 -6.38
N PHE A 208 4.31 -14.15 -6.63
CA PHE A 208 5.59 -14.01 -7.35
C PHE A 208 5.45 -14.18 -8.86
N LYS A 209 4.42 -14.89 -9.32
CA LYS A 209 4.16 -15.06 -10.76
C LYS A 209 3.50 -13.80 -11.37
N LEU A 210 2.63 -13.14 -10.62
CA LEU A 210 1.89 -11.97 -11.07
C LEU A 210 2.75 -10.74 -11.39
N PRO A 211 3.74 -10.35 -10.55
CA PRO A 211 4.61 -9.22 -10.86
C PRO A 211 5.44 -9.43 -12.13
N VAL A 212 5.87 -10.66 -12.40
CA VAL A 212 6.69 -10.99 -13.58
C VAL A 212 5.87 -10.89 -14.86
N VAL A 213 4.60 -11.28 -14.84
CA VAL A 213 3.73 -11.21 -16.04
C VAL A 213 3.23 -9.78 -16.29
N GLY A 214 3.05 -8.97 -15.24
CA GLY A 214 2.62 -7.58 -15.37
C GLY A 214 3.74 -6.58 -15.68
N ALA A 215 5.01 -6.99 -15.63
CA ALA A 215 6.17 -6.14 -15.90
C ALA A 215 6.60 -6.14 -17.38
N PHE A 216 5.99 -6.96 -18.23
CA PHE A 216 6.23 -7.07 -19.68
C PHE A 216 4.90 -6.84 -20.46
#